data_d45f929ffd1fb93041df067c7842852b
#
_entry.id   d45f929ffd1fb93041df067c7842852b
#
_cell.length_a   1.000
_cell.length_b   1.000
_cell.length_c   1.000
_cell.angle_alpha   90.00
_cell.angle_beta   90.00
_cell.angle_gamma   90.00
#
_symmetry.space_group_name_H-M   'P 1'
#
loop_
_entity.id
_entity.type
_entity.pdbx_description
1 polymer ?
#
loop_
_entity_poly.entity_id
_entity_poly.type
_entity_poly.pdbx_seq_one_letter_code
_entity_poly.pdbx_strand_id
1 'polypeptide(L)'
;GGAGAHGANEHGGAPGHLALVAARACYDTLMECGVAAKRDLKKGRISPAVERLIECNILLSGVGFESGGLALAHAIANGLTILPECKAMHGEAVAFGLVVQLRLERAPELDQVLEFCRRVGLPTTLEELGLGEISDADLLSVADATFKNERNMANEQAKVTKQKLVQLMCEA
;
A
#
# COMPACT_ATOMS: atom_id res chain seq x y z
N GLY A 1 18.41 10.01 19.60
CA GLY A 1 17.78 11.15 18.98
C GLY A 1 16.63 10.65 18.12
N GLY A 2 15.38 10.78 18.59
CA GLY A 2 14.22 10.31 17.86
C GLY A 2 13.99 11.18 16.64
N ALA A 3 14.08 10.60 15.44
CA ALA A 3 13.46 11.17 14.28
C ALA A 3 11.95 11.09 14.50
N GLY A 4 11.32 12.20 14.79
CA GLY A 4 9.88 12.29 14.90
C GLY A 4 9.27 11.89 13.56
N ALA A 5 8.29 11.00 13.57
CA ALA A 5 7.48 10.75 12.41
C ALA A 5 6.80 12.07 12.00
N HIS A 6 7.26 12.66 10.90
CA HIS A 6 6.76 13.94 10.37
C HIS A 6 5.58 13.71 9.39
N GLY A 7 4.77 12.67 9.61
CA GLY A 7 3.56 12.44 8.85
C GLY A 7 2.36 13.19 9.44
N ALA A 8 1.36 13.49 8.61
CA ALA A 8 0.08 14.01 9.06
C ALA A 8 -0.99 12.92 8.95
N ASN A 9 -1.80 12.74 10.00
CA ASN A 9 -2.98 11.89 9.99
C ASN A 9 -4.11 12.51 9.17
N GLU A 10 -5.26 11.83 9.05
CA GLU A 10 -6.39 12.29 8.26
C GLU A 10 -6.99 13.64 8.74
N HIS A 11 -6.70 14.04 9.97
CA HIS A 11 -7.14 15.30 10.57
C HIS A 11 -6.06 16.39 10.61
N GLY A 12 -4.86 16.14 10.02
CA GLY A 12 -3.75 17.09 9.96
C GLY A 12 -2.86 17.12 11.20
N GLY A 13 -3.10 16.24 12.18
CA GLY A 13 -2.24 16.08 13.36
C GLY A 13 -1.14 15.04 13.12
N ALA A 14 -0.13 15.01 14.00
CA ALA A 14 0.89 13.96 13.97
C ALA A 14 0.30 12.59 14.34
N PRO A 15 0.83 11.50 13.79
CA PRO A 15 0.43 10.13 14.16
C PRO A 15 0.62 9.91 15.67
N GLY A 16 -0.44 9.46 16.33
CA GLY A 16 -0.38 9.10 17.75
C GLY A 16 0.31 7.74 17.95
N HIS A 17 0.87 7.53 19.16
CA HIS A 17 1.50 6.24 19.51
C HIS A 17 0.56 5.06 19.28
N LEU A 18 -0.72 5.19 19.64
CA LEU A 18 -1.73 4.13 19.46
C LEU A 18 -1.89 3.78 17.95
N ALA A 19 -1.88 4.76 17.06
CA ALA A 19 -1.98 4.52 15.62
C ALA A 19 -0.81 3.69 15.11
N LEU A 20 0.40 3.97 15.55
CA LEU A 20 1.60 3.22 15.17
C LEU A 20 1.54 1.78 15.71
N VAL A 21 1.08 1.59 16.95
CA VAL A 21 0.88 0.25 17.53
C VAL A 21 -0.19 -0.52 16.76
N ALA A 22 -1.32 0.13 16.43
CA ALA A 22 -2.40 -0.49 15.66
C ALA A 22 -1.94 -0.89 14.24
N ALA A 23 -1.22 0.01 13.55
CA ALA A 23 -0.67 -0.28 12.22
C ALA A 23 0.32 -1.46 12.26
N ARG A 24 1.20 -1.52 13.27
CA ARG A 24 2.13 -2.63 13.44
C ARG A 24 1.39 -3.94 13.74
N ALA A 25 0.44 -3.93 14.65
CA ALA A 25 -0.38 -5.10 14.97
C ALA A 25 -1.20 -5.57 13.75
N CYS A 26 -1.69 -4.63 12.93
CA CYS A 26 -2.36 -4.93 11.66
C CYS A 26 -1.43 -5.68 10.71
N TYR A 27 -0.23 -5.15 10.48
CA TYR A 27 0.79 -5.77 9.62
C TYR A 27 1.14 -7.18 10.10
N ASP A 28 1.48 -7.35 11.39
CA ASP A 28 1.87 -8.63 11.96
C ASP A 28 0.74 -9.67 11.84
N THR A 29 -0.52 -9.26 12.12
CA THR A 29 -1.70 -10.13 11.97
C THR A 29 -1.92 -10.54 10.51
N LEU A 30 -1.77 -9.60 9.58
CA LEU A 30 -1.93 -9.87 8.15
C LEU A 30 -0.88 -10.87 7.67
N MET A 31 0.38 -10.69 8.04
CA MET A 31 1.48 -11.57 7.65
C MET A 31 1.33 -12.98 8.26
N GLU A 32 0.85 -13.09 9.49
CA GLU A 32 0.61 -14.35 10.18
C GLU A 32 -0.60 -15.11 9.62
N CYS A 33 -1.73 -14.43 9.44
CA CYS A 33 -3.03 -15.05 9.21
C CYS A 33 -3.51 -14.97 7.75
N GLY A 34 -3.06 -13.98 6.97
CA GLY A 34 -3.68 -13.62 5.68
C GLY A 34 -3.73 -14.77 4.67
N VAL A 35 -2.64 -15.52 4.52
CA VAL A 35 -2.60 -16.67 3.58
C VAL A 35 -3.54 -17.79 4.03
N ALA A 36 -3.57 -18.11 5.33
CA ALA A 36 -4.46 -19.13 5.87
C ALA A 36 -5.92 -18.70 5.76
N ALA A 37 -6.23 -17.46 6.10
CA ALA A 37 -7.56 -16.88 5.98
C ALA A 37 -8.07 -16.92 4.53
N LYS A 38 -7.27 -16.48 3.56
CA LYS A 38 -7.64 -16.54 2.13
C LYS A 38 -7.93 -17.96 1.66
N ARG A 39 -7.08 -18.91 2.06
CA ARG A 39 -7.29 -20.34 1.75
C ARG A 39 -8.60 -20.87 2.34
N ASP A 40 -8.91 -20.51 3.57
CA ASP A 40 -10.09 -21.00 4.27
C ASP A 40 -11.37 -20.36 3.73
N LEU A 41 -11.35 -19.05 3.41
CA LEU A 41 -12.44 -18.35 2.75
C LEU A 41 -12.76 -18.95 1.37
N LYS A 42 -11.74 -19.32 0.57
CA LYS A 42 -11.97 -20.02 -0.71
C LYS A 42 -12.69 -21.36 -0.55
N LYS A 43 -12.62 -21.98 0.64
CA LYS A 43 -13.32 -23.22 0.99
C LYS A 43 -14.65 -22.98 1.71
N GLY A 44 -15.10 -21.73 1.82
CA GLY A 44 -16.31 -21.35 2.54
C GLY A 44 -16.23 -21.56 4.05
N ARG A 45 -15.01 -21.57 4.64
CA ARG A 45 -14.81 -21.81 6.07
C ARG A 45 -14.46 -20.54 6.82
N ILE A 46 -15.12 -20.31 7.93
CA ILE A 46 -14.74 -19.31 8.92
C ILE A 46 -13.84 -20.00 9.94
N SER A 47 -12.55 -19.70 9.90
CA SER A 47 -11.53 -20.22 10.81
C SER A 47 -11.04 -19.12 11.75
N PRO A 48 -10.32 -19.46 12.84
CA PRO A 48 -9.71 -18.44 13.70
C PRO A 48 -8.82 -17.44 12.95
N ALA A 49 -8.16 -17.86 11.86
CA ALA A 49 -7.37 -16.96 11.02
C ALA A 49 -8.26 -15.94 10.29
N VAL A 50 -9.45 -16.36 9.82
CA VAL A 50 -10.44 -15.48 9.19
C VAL A 50 -10.99 -14.48 10.21
N GLU A 51 -11.38 -14.94 11.40
CA GLU A 51 -11.90 -14.08 12.47
C GLU A 51 -10.89 -13.02 12.90
N ARG A 52 -9.62 -13.42 13.14
CA ARG A 52 -8.54 -12.47 13.45
C ARG A 52 -8.31 -11.45 12.35
N LEU A 53 -8.41 -11.88 11.08
CA LEU A 53 -8.23 -10.97 9.94
C LEU A 53 -9.40 -9.99 9.82
N ILE A 54 -10.64 -10.41 10.09
CA ILE A 54 -11.82 -9.53 10.12
C ILE A 54 -11.65 -8.47 11.22
N GLU A 55 -11.29 -8.88 12.44
CA GLU A 55 -11.03 -7.96 13.55
C GLU A 55 -9.92 -6.97 13.20
N CYS A 56 -8.82 -7.46 12.63
CA CYS A 56 -7.71 -6.64 12.16
C CYS A 56 -8.16 -5.58 11.14
N ASN A 57 -8.94 -5.97 10.14
CA ASN A 57 -9.42 -5.07 9.10
C ASN A 57 -10.42 -4.04 9.61
N ILE A 58 -11.28 -4.40 10.56
CA ILE A 58 -12.31 -3.49 11.09
C ILE A 58 -11.71 -2.52 12.12
N LEU A 59 -10.91 -3.02 13.06
CA LEU A 59 -10.43 -2.21 14.18
C LEU A 59 -9.04 -1.65 13.95
N LEU A 60 -8.04 -2.50 13.67
CA LEU A 60 -6.64 -2.06 13.61
C LEU A 60 -6.35 -1.26 12.35
N SER A 61 -6.88 -1.68 11.21
CA SER A 61 -6.72 -0.95 9.95
C SER A 61 -7.42 0.40 10.02
N GLY A 62 -8.66 0.46 10.52
CA GLY A 62 -9.41 1.71 10.67
C GLY A 62 -8.68 2.73 11.54
N VAL A 63 -8.30 2.34 12.76
CA VAL A 63 -7.57 3.23 13.69
C VAL A 63 -6.18 3.59 13.14
N GLY A 64 -5.47 2.60 12.56
CA GLY A 64 -4.14 2.82 11.97
C GLY A 64 -4.17 3.81 10.82
N PHE A 65 -5.16 3.70 9.92
CA PHE A 65 -5.34 4.61 8.81
C PHE A 65 -5.73 6.02 9.26
N GLU A 66 -6.82 6.14 10.02
CA GLU A 66 -7.39 7.45 10.39
C GLU A 66 -6.42 8.29 11.23
N SER A 67 -5.75 7.66 12.17
CA SER A 67 -4.86 8.31 13.12
C SER A 67 -3.37 8.25 12.75
N GLY A 68 -2.99 7.39 11.78
CA GLY A 68 -1.61 7.23 11.30
C GLY A 68 -1.32 8.01 10.02
N GLY A 69 -2.33 8.18 9.17
CA GLY A 69 -2.19 8.77 7.83
C GLY A 69 -1.72 7.75 6.78
N LEU A 70 -1.73 8.20 5.53
CA LEU A 70 -1.32 7.44 4.35
C LEU A 70 -0.11 8.10 3.69
N ALA A 71 0.64 7.33 2.89
CA ALA A 71 1.83 7.81 2.20
C ALA A 71 1.80 7.45 0.70
N LEU A 72 2.98 7.29 0.10
CA LEU A 72 3.17 7.11 -1.35
C LEU A 72 2.33 5.96 -1.94
N ALA A 73 2.18 4.84 -1.24
CA ALA A 73 1.41 3.70 -1.74
C ALA A 73 -0.02 4.08 -2.14
N HIS A 74 -0.71 4.86 -1.30
CA HIS A 74 -2.06 5.34 -1.59
C HIS A 74 -2.07 6.51 -2.59
N ALA A 75 -1.03 7.33 -2.61
CA ALA A 75 -0.90 8.37 -3.64
C ALA A 75 -0.79 7.75 -5.03
N ILE A 76 -0.01 6.67 -5.20
CA ILE A 76 0.10 5.90 -6.44
C ILE A 76 -1.24 5.26 -6.81
N ALA A 77 -1.90 4.58 -5.86
CA ALA A 77 -3.20 3.97 -6.11
C ALA A 77 -4.23 4.99 -6.62
N ASN A 78 -4.27 6.18 -6.01
CA ASN A 78 -5.11 7.28 -6.48
C ASN A 78 -4.66 7.79 -7.86
N GLY A 79 -3.34 7.87 -8.11
CA GLY A 79 -2.80 8.26 -9.41
C GLY A 79 -3.24 7.31 -10.53
N LEU A 80 -3.27 6.00 -10.28
CA LEU A 80 -3.70 4.99 -11.24
C LEU A 80 -5.18 5.12 -11.66
N THR A 81 -6.02 5.76 -10.85
CA THR A 81 -7.45 5.94 -11.17
C THR A 81 -7.72 6.84 -12.38
N ILE A 82 -6.72 7.61 -12.85
CA ILE A 82 -6.87 8.42 -14.07
C ILE A 82 -6.86 7.57 -15.34
N LEU A 83 -6.38 6.32 -15.26
CA LEU A 83 -6.29 5.41 -16.39
C LEU A 83 -7.59 4.63 -16.56
N PRO A 84 -8.35 4.82 -17.66
CA PRO A 84 -9.57 4.07 -17.92
C PRO A 84 -9.33 2.55 -18.04
N GLU A 85 -8.12 2.16 -18.42
CA GLU A 85 -7.67 0.77 -18.59
C GLU A 85 -7.44 0.08 -17.24
N CYS A 86 -7.11 0.82 -16.19
CA CYS A 86 -6.88 0.26 -14.87
C CYS A 86 -8.21 -0.22 -14.26
N LYS A 87 -8.41 -1.54 -14.28
CA LYS A 87 -9.60 -2.20 -13.69
C LYS A 87 -9.33 -2.80 -12.31
N ALA A 88 -8.13 -2.58 -11.79
CA ALA A 88 -7.73 -3.09 -10.48
C ALA A 88 -8.65 -2.54 -9.38
N MET A 89 -8.97 -3.40 -8.42
CA MET A 89 -9.62 -2.94 -7.19
C MET A 89 -8.70 -2.02 -6.40
N HIS A 90 -9.27 -1.13 -5.60
CA HIS A 90 -8.46 -0.18 -4.81
C HIS A 90 -7.35 -0.86 -4.00
N GLY A 91 -7.67 -1.96 -3.30
CA GLY A 91 -6.68 -2.70 -2.53
C GLY A 91 -5.57 -3.35 -3.37
N GLU A 92 -5.85 -3.72 -4.62
CA GLU A 92 -4.86 -4.21 -5.57
C GLU A 92 -3.92 -3.10 -6.02
N ALA A 93 -4.47 -1.93 -6.36
CA ALA A 93 -3.67 -0.75 -6.69
C ALA A 93 -2.80 -0.29 -5.52
N VAL A 94 -3.30 -0.36 -4.28
CA VAL A 94 -2.53 -0.06 -3.06
C VAL A 94 -1.42 -1.08 -2.84
N ALA A 95 -1.66 -2.38 -3.10
CA ALA A 95 -0.63 -3.41 -2.96
C ALA A 95 0.54 -3.16 -3.93
N PHE A 96 0.26 -2.83 -5.19
CA PHE A 96 1.27 -2.40 -6.15
C PHE A 96 2.01 -1.13 -5.66
N GLY A 97 1.27 -0.10 -5.24
CA GLY A 97 1.84 1.14 -4.71
C GLY A 97 2.73 0.90 -3.50
N LEU A 98 2.39 -0.07 -2.63
CA LEU A 98 3.22 -0.47 -1.50
C LEU A 98 4.56 -1.07 -1.95
N VAL A 99 4.56 -1.92 -2.97
CA VAL A 99 5.82 -2.47 -3.53
C VAL A 99 6.71 -1.34 -4.05
N VAL A 100 6.15 -0.38 -4.78
CA VAL A 100 6.89 0.79 -5.28
C VAL A 100 7.45 1.63 -4.13
N GLN A 101 6.66 1.87 -3.08
CA GLN A 101 7.11 2.60 -1.89
C GLN A 101 8.25 1.87 -1.18
N LEU A 102 8.12 0.57 -0.90
CA LEU A 102 9.16 -0.21 -0.24
C LEU A 102 10.47 -0.26 -1.04
N ARG A 103 10.39 -0.27 -2.38
CA ARG A 103 11.58 -0.14 -3.25
C ARG A 103 12.23 1.23 -3.11
N LEU A 104 11.44 2.30 -3.11
CA LEU A 104 11.94 3.68 -2.92
C LEU A 104 12.69 3.81 -1.58
N GLU A 105 12.09 3.31 -0.51
CA GLU A 105 12.61 3.35 0.84
C GLU A 105 13.77 2.35 1.09
N ARG A 106 14.00 1.41 0.17
CA ARG A 106 14.92 0.27 0.34
C ARG A 106 14.61 -0.52 1.61
N ALA A 107 13.31 -0.69 1.86
CA ALA A 107 12.82 -1.32 3.08
C ALA A 107 13.22 -2.80 3.14
N PRO A 108 13.71 -3.29 4.29
CA PRO A 108 14.10 -4.69 4.45
C PRO A 108 12.92 -5.66 4.36
N GLU A 109 11.69 -5.18 4.51
CA GLU A 109 10.46 -5.95 4.41
C GLU A 109 10.03 -6.26 2.97
N LEU A 110 10.66 -5.67 1.95
CA LEU A 110 10.23 -5.78 0.55
C LEU A 110 10.05 -7.23 0.10
N ASP A 111 11.05 -8.08 0.31
CA ASP A 111 10.99 -9.48 -0.14
C ASP A 111 9.88 -10.26 0.57
N GLN A 112 9.67 -10.01 1.85
CA GLN A 112 8.60 -10.63 2.64
C GLN A 112 7.22 -10.21 2.14
N VAL A 113 7.05 -8.93 1.80
CA VAL A 113 5.79 -8.39 1.27
C VAL A 113 5.51 -8.94 -0.13
N LEU A 114 6.52 -9.01 -1.01
CA LEU A 114 6.40 -9.60 -2.34
C LEU A 114 5.95 -11.06 -2.27
N GLU A 115 6.58 -11.86 -1.40
CA GLU A 115 6.20 -13.26 -1.20
C GLU A 115 4.77 -13.37 -0.65
N PHE A 116 4.38 -12.52 0.28
CA PHE A 116 3.01 -12.47 0.78
C PHE A 116 2.02 -12.14 -0.34
N CYS A 117 2.24 -11.07 -1.11
CA CYS A 117 1.39 -10.66 -2.23
C CYS A 117 1.20 -11.81 -3.23
N ARG A 118 2.29 -12.46 -3.63
CA ARG A 118 2.25 -13.63 -4.53
C ARG A 118 1.38 -14.75 -3.97
N ARG A 119 1.50 -15.09 -2.68
CA ARG A 119 0.71 -16.17 -2.04
C ARG A 119 -0.77 -15.84 -1.91
N VAL A 120 -1.10 -14.59 -1.74
CA VAL A 120 -2.50 -14.15 -1.67
C VAL A 120 -3.04 -13.67 -3.01
N GLY A 121 -2.22 -13.64 -4.08
CA GLY A 121 -2.63 -13.23 -5.42
C GLY A 121 -2.98 -11.75 -5.50
N LEU A 122 -2.18 -10.90 -4.86
CA LEU A 122 -2.20 -9.45 -5.03
C LEU A 122 -1.19 -9.05 -6.11
N PRO A 123 -1.53 -8.12 -7.01
CA PRO A 123 -0.63 -7.67 -8.05
C PRO A 123 0.55 -6.88 -7.47
N THR A 124 1.72 -7.13 -8.01
CA THR A 124 2.98 -6.48 -7.63
C THR A 124 3.69 -5.81 -8.80
N THR A 125 3.18 -6.02 -10.04
CA THR A 125 3.71 -5.44 -11.27
C THR A 125 2.63 -4.71 -12.06
N LEU A 126 3.02 -3.85 -13.00
CA LEU A 126 2.09 -3.21 -13.95
C LEU A 126 1.37 -4.27 -14.81
N GLU A 127 2.06 -5.32 -15.23
CA GLU A 127 1.46 -6.41 -16.00
C GLU A 127 0.34 -7.12 -15.22
N GLU A 128 0.57 -7.42 -13.94
CA GLU A 128 -0.43 -8.05 -13.06
C GLU A 128 -1.62 -7.12 -12.78
N LEU A 129 -1.46 -5.80 -12.89
CA LEU A 129 -2.55 -4.81 -12.84
C LEU A 129 -3.32 -4.70 -14.16
N GLY A 130 -2.88 -5.40 -15.22
CA GLY A 130 -3.43 -5.28 -16.57
C GLY A 130 -2.95 -4.05 -17.33
N LEU A 131 -1.82 -3.47 -16.92
CA LEU A 131 -1.20 -2.27 -17.47
C LEU A 131 0.16 -2.55 -18.14
N GLY A 132 0.42 -3.78 -18.57
CA GLY A 132 1.71 -4.17 -19.16
C GLY A 132 2.06 -3.42 -20.46
N GLU A 133 1.05 -2.95 -21.20
CA GLU A 133 1.21 -2.19 -22.46
C GLU A 133 1.07 -0.66 -22.26
N ILE A 134 1.15 -0.18 -21.01
CA ILE A 134 0.99 1.25 -20.71
C ILE A 134 2.13 2.07 -21.32
N SER A 135 1.80 3.23 -21.90
CA SER A 135 2.80 4.14 -22.47
C SER A 135 3.57 4.93 -21.40
N ASP A 136 4.80 5.33 -21.73
CA ASP A 136 5.58 6.23 -20.85
C ASP A 136 4.85 7.55 -20.56
N ALA A 137 4.06 8.05 -21.54
CA ALA A 137 3.27 9.27 -21.38
C ALA A 137 2.15 9.08 -20.34
N ASP A 138 1.49 7.93 -20.34
CA ASP A 138 0.45 7.61 -19.37
C ASP A 138 1.06 7.39 -17.98
N LEU A 139 2.21 6.71 -17.87
CA LEU A 139 2.94 6.59 -16.60
C LEU A 139 3.38 7.94 -16.03
N LEU A 140 3.81 8.86 -16.88
CA LEU A 140 4.10 10.24 -16.45
C LEU A 140 2.83 10.95 -15.97
N SER A 141 1.70 10.72 -16.62
CA SER A 141 0.41 11.27 -16.19
C SER A 141 -0.03 10.69 -14.83
N VAL A 142 0.19 9.40 -14.59
CA VAL A 142 -0.02 8.75 -13.29
C VAL A 142 0.90 9.38 -12.24
N ALA A 143 2.18 9.58 -12.56
CA ALA A 143 3.11 10.24 -11.63
C ALA A 143 2.65 11.67 -11.32
N ASP A 144 2.20 12.43 -12.31
CA ASP A 144 1.65 13.77 -12.10
C ASP A 144 0.42 13.77 -11.19
N ALA A 145 -0.49 12.82 -11.39
CA ALA A 145 -1.66 12.65 -10.53
C ALA A 145 -1.28 12.23 -9.11
N THR A 146 -0.28 11.35 -8.97
CA THR A 146 0.29 10.93 -7.67
C THR A 146 0.81 12.14 -6.89
N PHE A 147 1.60 13.01 -7.54
CA PHE A 147 2.16 14.21 -6.89
C PHE A 147 1.11 15.28 -6.54
N LYS A 148 -0.06 15.29 -7.18
CA LYS A 148 -1.19 16.15 -6.79
C LYS A 148 -1.82 15.72 -5.46
N ASN A 149 -1.58 14.51 -5.01
CA ASN A 149 -1.98 14.07 -3.68
C ASN A 149 -0.97 14.54 -2.63
N GLU A 150 -0.88 15.88 -2.48
CA GLU A 150 0.12 16.56 -1.65
C GLU A 150 0.17 16.01 -0.22
N ARG A 151 -0.99 15.66 0.34
CA ARG A 151 -1.09 15.13 1.70
C ARG A 151 -0.35 13.81 1.87
N ASN A 152 -0.62 12.84 1.02
CA ASN A 152 0.02 11.52 1.10
C ASN A 152 1.49 11.62 0.71
N MET A 153 1.81 12.47 -0.25
CA MET A 153 3.20 12.74 -0.64
C MET A 153 4.01 13.42 0.47
N ALA A 154 3.39 14.28 1.28
CA ALA A 154 4.06 14.90 2.43
C ALA A 154 4.43 13.90 3.53
N ASN A 155 3.75 12.75 3.60
CA ASN A 155 4.05 11.67 4.54
C ASN A 155 5.17 10.75 4.05
N GLU A 156 5.55 10.83 2.77
CA GLU A 156 6.69 10.08 2.23
C GLU A 156 8.01 10.72 2.68
N GLN A 157 8.83 9.94 3.37
CA GLN A 157 10.12 10.45 3.91
C GLN A 157 11.23 10.39 2.88
N ALA A 158 11.17 9.46 1.93
CA ALA A 158 12.15 9.35 0.88
C ALA A 158 11.88 10.37 -0.23
N LYS A 159 12.92 11.13 -0.62
CA LYS A 159 12.79 12.07 -1.73
C LYS A 159 12.63 11.32 -3.04
N VAL A 160 11.56 11.62 -3.76
CA VAL A 160 11.27 11.04 -5.06
C VAL A 160 10.98 12.14 -6.08
N THR A 161 11.46 11.97 -7.32
CA THR A 161 11.08 12.77 -8.49
C THR A 161 10.08 11.99 -9.34
N LYS A 162 9.33 12.67 -10.20
CA LYS A 162 8.38 12.01 -11.11
C LYS A 162 9.06 10.96 -11.98
N GLN A 163 10.23 11.27 -12.54
CA GLN A 163 11.01 10.34 -13.36
C GLN A 163 11.43 9.09 -12.54
N LYS A 164 11.89 9.31 -11.29
CA LYS A 164 12.25 8.19 -10.42
C LYS A 164 11.04 7.35 -10.06
N LEU A 165 9.89 7.98 -9.84
CA LEU A 165 8.64 7.26 -9.57
C LEU A 165 8.22 6.39 -10.77
N VAL A 166 8.26 6.93 -11.99
CA VAL A 166 8.00 6.16 -13.22
C VAL A 166 8.95 4.97 -13.33
N GLN A 167 10.25 5.20 -13.15
CA GLN A 167 11.24 4.13 -13.16
C GLN A 167 10.89 3.02 -12.15
N LEU A 168 10.56 3.38 -10.91
CA LEU A 168 10.21 2.41 -9.85
C LEU A 168 8.92 1.64 -10.15
N MET A 169 7.93 2.28 -10.79
CA MET A 169 6.71 1.60 -11.26
C MET A 169 7.01 0.56 -12.34
N CYS A 170 7.96 0.84 -13.25
CA CYS A 170 8.40 -0.12 -14.26
C CYS A 170 9.25 -1.26 -13.69
N GLU A 171 9.98 -1.02 -12.59
CA GLU A 171 10.86 -2.00 -11.93
C GLU A 171 10.09 -2.88 -10.91
N ALA A 172 8.85 -2.55 -10.62
CA ALA A 172 8.04 -3.22 -9.59
C ALA A 172 7.58 -4.64 -9.96
#